data_48d96c9596fb91e599dce25244e68034
#
_entry.id   48d96c9596fb91e599dce25244e68034
#
_cell.length_a   1.000
_cell.length_b   1.000
_cell.length_c   1.000
_cell.angle_alpha   90.00
_cell.angle_beta   90.00
_cell.angle_gamma   90.00
#
_symmetry.space_group_name_H-M   'P 1'
#
loop_
_entity.id
_entity.type
_entity.pdbx_description
1 polymer ?
#
loop_
_entity_poly.entity_id
_entity_poly.type
_entity_poly.pdbx_seq_one_letter_code
_entity_poly.pdbx_strand_id
1 'polypeptide(L)'
;MIVKNIKILSQNVCKNLLIVNTLLETQTQFDIILIQEPPWSEICKVPSSSNSEEDSLIGTCHHSNWITFTRFLLDRSDSPRVISYVNICLSSLRFLLCKDIINHRDISLISFFNSNICYYIMNIYSDSSHTVLKYLKDTKVNIKNILLMTGDFNIRDSL
;
A
#
# COMPACT_ATOMS: atom_id res chain seq x y z
N MET A 1 -17.60 -13.78 10.20
CA MET A 1 -16.95 -14.68 9.22
C MET A 1 -15.48 -14.81 9.62
N ILE A 2 -14.97 -16.01 9.89
CA ILE A 2 -13.55 -16.22 10.19
C ILE A 2 -12.86 -16.38 8.83
N VAL A 3 -12.07 -15.40 8.44
CA VAL A 3 -11.24 -15.49 7.23
C VAL A 3 -10.08 -16.43 7.54
N LYS A 4 -10.14 -17.64 7.02
CA LYS A 4 -9.15 -18.68 7.33
C LYS A 4 -7.81 -18.53 6.58
N ASN A 5 -7.84 -17.99 5.35
CA ASN A 5 -6.64 -17.87 4.51
C ASN A 5 -6.71 -16.62 3.64
N ILE A 6 -6.04 -15.55 4.01
CA ILE A 6 -5.85 -14.36 3.16
C ILE A 6 -4.66 -14.62 2.25
N LYS A 7 -4.87 -14.55 0.93
CA LYS A 7 -3.82 -14.70 -0.09
C LYS A 7 -3.27 -13.34 -0.46
N ILE A 8 -1.97 -13.16 -0.31
CA ILE A 8 -1.30 -11.87 -0.53
C ILE A 8 -0.24 -12.04 -1.63
N LEU A 9 -0.26 -11.13 -2.61
CA LEU A 9 0.79 -10.95 -3.60
C LEU A 9 1.58 -9.68 -3.27
N SER A 10 2.90 -9.74 -3.30
CA SER A 10 3.77 -8.58 -3.17
C SER A 10 4.70 -8.49 -4.38
N GLN A 11 4.74 -7.33 -5.05
CA GLN A 11 5.54 -7.17 -6.26
C GLN A 11 6.05 -5.73 -6.44
N ASN A 12 7.35 -5.59 -6.72
CA ASN A 12 7.91 -4.38 -7.28
C ASN A 12 7.57 -4.31 -8.78
N VAL A 13 6.91 -3.23 -9.21
CA VAL A 13 6.47 -3.04 -10.61
C VAL A 13 7.38 -2.12 -11.40
N CYS A 14 8.47 -1.62 -10.80
CA CYS A 14 9.45 -0.77 -11.47
C CYS A 14 8.82 0.39 -12.27
N LYS A 15 7.82 1.04 -11.70
CA LYS A 15 7.06 2.16 -12.32
C LYS A 15 6.34 1.80 -13.63
N ASN A 16 6.02 0.54 -13.84
CA ASN A 16 5.38 0.06 -15.06
C ASN A 16 3.85 -0.05 -14.90
N LEU A 17 3.11 0.83 -15.56
CA LEU A 17 1.64 0.87 -15.52
C LEU A 17 1.00 -0.40 -16.09
N LEU A 18 1.57 -0.95 -17.15
CA LEU A 18 1.03 -2.17 -17.77
C LEU A 18 1.07 -3.35 -16.80
N ILE A 19 2.17 -3.48 -16.02
CA ILE A 19 2.27 -4.52 -15.00
C ILE A 19 1.18 -4.31 -13.93
N VAL A 20 0.98 -3.09 -13.44
CA VAL A 20 -0.06 -2.81 -12.44
C VAL A 20 -1.44 -3.20 -12.95
N ASN A 21 -1.80 -2.74 -14.15
CA ASN A 21 -3.10 -3.06 -14.76
C ASN A 21 -3.27 -4.57 -14.94
N THR A 22 -2.25 -5.25 -15.47
CA THR A 22 -2.28 -6.70 -15.66
C THR A 22 -2.49 -7.43 -14.32
N LEU A 23 -1.79 -7.00 -13.25
CA LEU A 23 -1.97 -7.58 -11.92
C LEU A 23 -3.40 -7.42 -11.41
N LEU A 24 -3.97 -6.22 -11.52
CA LEU A 24 -5.32 -5.94 -11.04
C LEU A 24 -6.40 -6.68 -11.83
N GLU A 25 -6.19 -6.93 -13.13
CA GLU A 25 -7.12 -7.64 -13.99
C GLU A 25 -7.02 -9.16 -13.86
N THR A 26 -5.79 -9.70 -13.76
CA THR A 26 -5.58 -11.15 -13.89
C THR A 26 -5.39 -11.88 -12.57
N GLN A 27 -4.93 -11.18 -11.51
CA GLN A 27 -4.58 -11.82 -10.23
C GLN A 27 -5.76 -11.89 -9.25
N THR A 28 -6.95 -12.23 -9.76
CA THR A 28 -8.22 -12.30 -9.00
C THR A 28 -8.24 -13.38 -7.91
N GLN A 29 -7.30 -14.33 -7.94
CA GLN A 29 -7.14 -15.34 -6.89
C GLN A 29 -6.50 -14.83 -5.60
N PHE A 30 -5.95 -13.61 -5.62
CA PHE A 30 -5.40 -12.95 -4.43
C PHE A 30 -6.43 -12.05 -3.78
N ASP A 31 -6.32 -11.91 -2.48
CA ASP A 31 -7.16 -11.06 -1.65
C ASP A 31 -6.56 -9.67 -1.45
N ILE A 32 -5.21 -9.60 -1.45
CA ILE A 32 -4.45 -8.36 -1.27
C ILE A 32 -3.28 -8.35 -2.25
N ILE A 33 -3.06 -7.22 -2.91
CA ILE A 33 -1.89 -6.96 -3.76
C ILE A 33 -1.12 -5.78 -3.19
N LEU A 34 0.15 -6.00 -2.87
CA LEU A 34 1.07 -5.01 -2.33
C LEU A 34 2.09 -4.64 -3.40
N ILE A 35 2.05 -3.39 -3.84
CA ILE A 35 2.88 -2.89 -4.94
C ILE A 35 3.96 -1.96 -4.40
N GLN A 36 5.19 -2.14 -4.90
CA GLN A 36 6.30 -1.23 -4.71
C GLN A 36 6.66 -0.55 -6.04
N GLU A 37 7.17 0.68 -5.97
CA GLU A 37 7.49 1.55 -7.10
C GLU A 37 6.35 1.72 -8.12
N PRO A 38 5.17 2.20 -7.69
CA PRO A 38 4.06 2.45 -8.60
C PRO A 38 4.37 3.59 -9.59
N PRO A 39 3.76 3.60 -10.79
CA PRO A 39 4.02 4.57 -11.86
C PRO A 39 3.28 5.90 -11.65
N TRP A 40 3.68 6.70 -10.69
CA TRP A 40 2.99 7.96 -10.35
C TRP A 40 2.92 9.00 -11.48
N SER A 41 3.85 8.97 -12.44
CA SER A 41 3.84 9.87 -13.60
C SER A 41 2.65 9.66 -14.53
N GLU A 42 2.06 8.46 -14.51
CA GLU A 42 0.97 8.04 -15.40
C GLU A 42 -0.39 8.03 -14.69
N ILE A 43 -0.43 8.50 -13.43
CA ILE A 43 -1.64 8.50 -12.63
C ILE A 43 -2.45 9.76 -12.90
N CYS A 44 -3.72 9.57 -13.29
CA CYS A 44 -4.65 10.66 -13.55
C CYS A 44 -5.04 11.38 -12.26
N LYS A 45 -5.25 12.70 -12.35
CA LYS A 45 -5.95 13.45 -11.31
C LYS A 45 -7.38 12.96 -11.23
N VAL A 46 -7.81 12.48 -10.08
CA VAL A 46 -9.21 12.15 -9.82
C VAL A 46 -9.85 13.37 -9.17
N PRO A 47 -10.95 13.91 -9.73
CA PRO A 47 -11.66 14.99 -9.07
C PRO A 47 -12.12 14.54 -7.68
N SER A 48 -11.81 15.34 -6.67
CA SER A 48 -12.33 15.12 -5.32
C SER A 48 -13.85 15.32 -5.33
N SER A 49 -14.58 14.46 -4.63
CA SER A 49 -16.03 14.64 -4.42
C SER A 49 -16.36 15.79 -3.46
N SER A 50 -15.37 16.36 -2.79
CA SER A 50 -15.51 17.59 -2.01
C SER A 50 -15.26 18.80 -2.92
N ASN A 51 -16.20 19.75 -2.94
CA ASN A 51 -16.24 20.95 -3.80
C ASN A 51 -15.12 21.99 -3.55
N SER A 52 -13.95 21.61 -3.06
CA SER A 52 -12.80 22.49 -2.95
C SER A 52 -11.88 22.28 -4.17
N GLU A 53 -11.72 23.30 -4.98
CA GLU A 53 -10.87 23.31 -6.18
C GLU A 53 -9.37 23.03 -5.88
N GLU A 54 -8.99 22.96 -4.62
CA GLU A 54 -7.59 22.75 -4.18
C GLU A 54 -7.23 21.29 -3.92
N ASP A 55 -8.19 20.37 -3.73
CA ASP A 55 -7.92 18.95 -3.44
C ASP A 55 -7.91 18.11 -4.72
N SER A 56 -6.93 18.33 -5.59
CA SER A 56 -6.67 17.38 -6.66
C SER A 56 -6.01 16.12 -6.11
N LEU A 57 -6.82 15.10 -5.84
CA LEU A 57 -6.33 13.76 -5.53
C LEU A 57 -5.59 13.23 -6.76
N ILE A 58 -4.33 12.88 -6.58
CA ILE A 58 -3.63 12.11 -7.60
C ILE A 58 -4.14 10.68 -7.48
N GLY A 59 -4.96 10.28 -8.44
CA GLY A 59 -5.55 8.95 -8.50
C GLY A 59 -4.47 7.88 -8.70
N THR A 60 -4.74 6.70 -8.21
CA THR A 60 -4.01 5.47 -8.50
C THR A 60 -4.69 4.75 -9.64
N CYS A 61 -4.08 3.69 -10.18
CA CYS A 61 -4.79 2.79 -11.08
C CYS A 61 -6.04 2.30 -10.36
N HIS A 62 -7.19 2.71 -10.86
CA HIS A 62 -8.47 2.32 -10.29
C HIS A 62 -8.98 1.07 -11.00
N HIS A 63 -9.44 0.10 -10.23
CA HIS A 63 -10.08 -1.10 -10.76
C HIS A 63 -11.29 -1.46 -9.89
N SER A 64 -12.41 -1.83 -10.52
CA SER A 64 -13.69 -2.06 -9.85
C SER A 64 -13.67 -3.13 -8.76
N ASN A 65 -12.76 -4.10 -8.87
CA ASN A 65 -12.64 -5.21 -7.91
C ASN A 65 -11.69 -4.92 -6.74
N TRP A 66 -11.05 -3.74 -6.71
CA TRP A 66 -10.01 -3.43 -5.76
C TRP A 66 -10.23 -2.11 -5.04
N ILE A 67 -10.09 -2.13 -3.73
CA ILE A 67 -10.05 -0.92 -2.89
C ILE A 67 -8.59 -0.53 -2.74
N THR A 68 -8.27 0.72 -3.02
CA THR A 68 -6.90 1.23 -3.01
C THR A 68 -6.58 1.92 -1.69
N PHE A 69 -5.45 1.57 -1.10
CA PHE A 69 -4.90 2.19 0.09
C PHE A 69 -3.53 2.77 -0.23
N THR A 70 -3.46 4.10 -0.25
CA THR A 70 -2.23 4.84 -0.44
C THR A 70 -2.30 6.16 0.32
N ARG A 71 -1.13 6.75 0.56
CA ARG A 71 -1.01 8.08 1.11
C ARG A 71 -1.42 9.11 0.04
N PHE A 72 -2.21 10.12 0.43
CA PHE A 72 -2.53 11.23 -0.47
C PHE A 72 -1.31 12.12 -0.71
N LEU A 73 -1.20 12.62 -1.93
CA LEU A 73 -0.12 13.50 -2.33
C LEU A 73 -0.60 14.95 -2.28
N LEU A 74 0.10 15.74 -1.49
CA LEU A 74 0.03 17.21 -1.59
C LEU A 74 1.07 17.73 -2.59
N ASP A 75 2.18 16.99 -2.78
CA ASP A 75 3.25 17.36 -3.68
C ASP A 75 3.79 16.11 -4.41
N ARG A 76 4.15 16.26 -5.70
CA ARG A 76 4.77 15.20 -6.52
C ARG A 76 6.15 14.76 -6.00
N SER A 77 6.86 15.66 -5.33
CA SER A 77 8.20 15.35 -4.77
C SER A 77 8.16 14.31 -3.66
N ASP A 78 7.00 14.15 -2.99
CA ASP A 78 6.80 13.19 -1.90
C ASP A 78 5.88 12.02 -2.31
N SER A 79 5.93 11.62 -3.57
CA SER A 79 5.11 10.50 -4.08
C SER A 79 5.33 9.23 -3.28
N PRO A 80 4.27 8.55 -2.79
CA PRO A 80 4.40 7.28 -2.11
C PRO A 80 5.06 6.26 -3.04
N ARG A 81 5.98 5.46 -2.52
CA ARG A 81 6.63 4.40 -3.29
C ARG A 81 5.98 3.03 -3.08
N VAL A 82 4.84 3.00 -2.39
CA VAL A 82 4.05 1.78 -2.12
C VAL A 82 2.56 2.05 -2.24
N ILE A 83 1.83 1.05 -2.74
CA ILE A 83 0.35 1.01 -2.76
C ILE A 83 -0.11 -0.36 -2.27
N SER A 84 -1.23 -0.38 -1.56
CA SER A 84 -1.90 -1.63 -1.18
C SER A 84 -3.29 -1.67 -1.82
N TYR A 85 -3.60 -2.75 -2.49
CA TYR A 85 -4.91 -3.04 -3.06
C TYR A 85 -5.55 -4.19 -2.29
N VAL A 86 -6.80 -4.02 -1.89
CA VAL A 86 -7.59 -5.05 -1.19
C VAL A 86 -8.80 -5.41 -2.05
N ASN A 87 -9.01 -6.69 -2.28
CA ASN A 87 -10.16 -7.16 -3.04
C ASN A 87 -11.46 -6.74 -2.35
N ILE A 88 -12.42 -6.21 -3.13
CA ILE A 88 -13.70 -5.73 -2.61
C ILE A 88 -14.50 -6.80 -1.86
N CYS A 89 -14.27 -8.08 -2.16
CA CYS A 89 -14.89 -9.20 -1.43
C CYS A 89 -14.51 -9.22 0.07
N LEU A 90 -13.40 -8.58 0.45
CA LEU A 90 -12.98 -8.44 1.85
C LEU A 90 -13.46 -7.15 2.52
N SER A 91 -14.32 -6.37 1.88
CA SER A 91 -14.81 -5.08 2.41
C SER A 91 -15.45 -5.19 3.80
N SER A 92 -16.05 -6.35 4.14
CA SER A 92 -16.62 -6.61 5.46
C SER A 92 -15.61 -6.61 6.61
N LEU A 93 -14.31 -6.77 6.33
CA LEU A 93 -13.23 -6.71 7.31
C LEU A 93 -12.80 -5.28 7.67
N ARG A 94 -13.38 -4.27 7.03
CA ARG A 94 -13.15 -2.85 7.32
C ARG A 94 -11.67 -2.49 7.33
N PHE A 95 -11.02 -2.62 6.20
CA PHE A 95 -9.62 -2.18 6.05
C PHE A 95 -9.49 -0.68 6.22
N LEU A 96 -8.41 -0.25 6.88
CA LEU A 96 -8.07 1.15 7.11
C LEU A 96 -6.59 1.39 6.83
N LEU A 97 -6.27 2.54 6.25
CA LEU A 97 -4.88 3.01 6.15
C LEU A 97 -4.48 3.73 7.44
N CYS A 98 -3.45 3.23 8.12
CA CYS A 98 -3.04 3.69 9.45
C CYS A 98 -1.98 4.79 9.38
N LYS A 99 -2.35 5.96 8.84
CA LYS A 99 -1.45 7.12 8.68
C LYS A 99 -1.00 7.72 10.03
N ASP A 100 -1.84 7.62 11.05
CA ASP A 100 -1.56 8.16 12.39
C ASP A 100 -0.49 7.33 13.14
N ILE A 101 -0.29 6.08 12.72
CA ILE A 101 0.73 5.19 13.28
C ILE A 101 2.05 5.34 12.53
N ILE A 102 2.01 5.26 11.20
CA ILE A 102 3.16 5.41 10.32
C ILE A 102 2.77 6.33 9.16
N ASN A 103 3.46 7.47 9.05
CA ASN A 103 3.29 8.39 7.93
C ASN A 103 4.62 8.54 7.19
N HIS A 104 4.95 7.56 6.36
CA HIS A 104 6.17 7.54 5.55
C HIS A 104 5.84 7.14 4.10
N ARG A 105 6.44 7.82 3.12
CA ARG A 105 6.15 7.58 1.69
C ARG A 105 6.47 6.15 1.22
N ASP A 106 7.35 5.47 1.93
CA ASP A 106 7.85 4.14 1.60
C ASP A 106 7.17 3.03 2.40
N ILE A 107 6.14 3.37 3.18
CA ILE A 107 5.39 2.42 3.99
C ILE A 107 3.90 2.64 3.77
N SER A 108 3.20 1.56 3.46
CA SER A 108 1.74 1.47 3.56
C SER A 108 1.39 0.49 4.66
N LEU A 109 0.85 1.01 5.77
CA LEU A 109 0.35 0.20 6.88
C LEU A 109 -1.17 0.16 6.79
N ILE A 110 -1.72 -1.00 6.51
CA ILE A 110 -3.17 -1.23 6.54
C ILE A 110 -3.55 -2.11 7.73
N SER A 111 -4.69 -1.81 8.34
CA SER A 111 -5.27 -2.62 9.40
C SER A 111 -6.61 -3.19 8.99
N PHE A 112 -7.00 -4.30 9.60
CA PHE A 112 -8.33 -4.88 9.51
C PHE A 112 -8.71 -5.62 10.78
N PHE A 113 -10.01 -5.84 10.96
CA PHE A 113 -10.53 -6.53 12.13
C PHE A 113 -11.01 -7.92 11.77
N ASN A 114 -10.58 -8.89 12.55
CA ASN A 114 -11.13 -10.25 12.54
C ASN A 114 -11.42 -10.69 13.97
N SER A 115 -12.67 -11.03 14.27
CA SER A 115 -13.10 -11.48 15.61
C SER A 115 -12.69 -10.50 16.74
N ASN A 116 -12.87 -9.20 16.54
CA ASN A 116 -12.51 -8.10 17.46
C ASN A 116 -11.00 -7.91 17.70
N ILE A 117 -10.14 -8.60 16.96
CA ILE A 117 -8.70 -8.39 16.99
C ILE A 117 -8.32 -7.56 15.77
N CYS A 118 -7.56 -6.48 16.02
CA CYS A 118 -6.98 -5.67 14.96
C CYS A 118 -5.65 -6.29 14.51
N TYR A 119 -5.54 -6.54 13.23
CA TYR A 119 -4.34 -7.05 12.58
C TYR A 119 -3.78 -6.02 11.61
N TYR A 120 -2.47 -6.09 11.37
CA TYR A 120 -1.77 -5.15 10.50
C TYR A 120 -0.99 -5.88 9.41
N ILE A 121 -0.99 -5.28 8.22
CA ILE A 121 -0.15 -5.69 7.09
C ILE A 121 0.66 -4.46 6.67
N MET A 122 1.97 -4.63 6.54
CA MET A 122 2.90 -3.57 6.20
C MET A 122 3.57 -3.86 4.86
N ASN A 123 3.37 -2.95 3.90
CA ASN A 123 4.04 -2.94 2.62
C ASN A 123 5.17 -1.91 2.67
N ILE A 124 6.40 -2.32 2.33
CA ILE A 124 7.61 -1.51 2.46
C ILE A 124 8.36 -1.46 1.14
N TYR A 125 8.90 -0.29 0.82
CA TYR A 125 9.96 -0.12 -0.16
C TYR A 125 11.18 0.48 0.51
N SER A 126 12.32 -0.20 0.44
CA SER A 126 13.59 0.32 0.94
C SER A 126 14.49 0.67 -0.23
N ASP A 127 14.91 1.92 -0.33
CA ASP A 127 15.94 2.33 -1.29
C ASP A 127 17.35 1.85 -0.86
N SER A 128 18.33 2.09 -1.72
CA SER A 128 19.72 1.73 -1.43
C SER A 128 20.32 2.46 -0.21
N SER A 129 19.72 3.56 0.22
CA SER A 129 20.12 4.32 1.41
C SER A 129 19.48 3.81 2.69
N HIS A 130 18.55 2.85 2.57
CA HIS A 130 17.81 2.24 3.69
C HIS A 130 17.12 3.26 4.62
N THR A 131 16.61 4.36 4.03
CA THR A 131 16.00 5.46 4.79
C THR A 131 14.80 5.00 5.59
N VAL A 132 13.99 4.09 5.02
CA VAL A 132 12.81 3.53 5.68
C VAL A 132 13.19 2.65 6.89
N LEU A 133 14.27 1.89 6.80
CA LEU A 133 14.73 1.04 7.91
C LEU A 133 15.26 1.88 9.07
N LYS A 134 15.95 2.98 8.77
CA LYS A 134 16.36 3.97 9.77
C LYS A 134 15.14 4.60 10.43
N TYR A 135 14.16 5.04 9.64
CA TYR A 135 12.91 5.60 10.15
C TYR A 135 12.20 4.64 11.11
N LEU A 136 12.02 3.36 10.74
CA LEU A 136 11.37 2.36 11.60
C LEU A 136 12.12 2.13 12.91
N LYS A 137 13.45 2.15 12.86
CA LYS A 137 14.31 2.04 14.05
C LYS A 137 14.17 3.24 14.98
N ASP A 138 14.19 4.45 14.41
CA ASP A 138 14.22 5.70 15.19
C ASP A 138 12.85 6.00 15.80
N THR A 139 11.75 5.71 15.10
CA THR A 139 10.38 5.94 15.58
C THR A 139 9.94 4.93 16.63
N LYS A 140 10.72 3.86 16.87
CA LYS A 140 10.37 2.78 17.84
C LYS A 140 8.91 2.33 17.70
N VAL A 141 8.47 2.19 16.47
CA VAL A 141 7.09 1.79 16.18
C VAL A 141 6.78 0.46 16.87
N ASN A 142 5.91 0.53 17.86
CA ASN A 142 5.47 -0.65 18.61
C ASN A 142 4.06 -1.04 18.16
N ILE A 143 3.98 -1.84 17.10
CA ILE A 143 2.71 -2.35 16.57
C ILE A 143 2.59 -3.81 16.99
N LYS A 144 1.56 -4.10 17.78
CA LYS A 144 1.20 -5.49 18.11
C LYS A 144 0.39 -6.07 16.95
N ASN A 145 0.43 -7.39 16.78
CA ASN A 145 -0.36 -8.14 15.79
C ASN A 145 -0.04 -7.79 14.33
N ILE A 146 1.23 -7.49 14.01
CA ILE A 146 1.66 -7.47 12.61
C ILE A 146 1.61 -8.91 12.09
N LEU A 147 0.70 -9.16 11.13
CA LEU A 147 0.58 -10.44 10.44
C LEU A 147 1.66 -10.64 9.40
N LEU A 148 1.97 -9.57 8.67
CA LEU A 148 2.90 -9.60 7.56
C LEU A 148 3.62 -8.26 7.42
N MET A 149 4.92 -8.34 7.27
CA MET A 149 5.76 -7.26 6.77
C MET A 149 6.44 -7.77 5.51
N THR A 150 6.20 -7.14 4.40
CA THR A 150 6.75 -7.54 3.10
C THR A 150 7.03 -6.34 2.23
N GLY A 151 7.81 -6.54 1.17
CA GLY A 151 8.14 -5.48 0.24
C GLY A 151 9.48 -5.71 -0.45
N ASP A 152 10.00 -4.66 -1.06
CA ASP A 152 11.33 -4.64 -1.66
C ASP A 152 12.31 -3.95 -0.71
N PHE A 153 13.23 -4.71 -0.15
CA PHE A 153 14.19 -4.21 0.83
C PHE A 153 15.51 -3.78 0.21
N ASN A 154 15.74 -4.04 -1.08
CA ASN A 154 16.98 -3.69 -1.79
C ASN A 154 18.27 -4.04 -1.02
N ILE A 155 18.24 -5.10 -0.24
CA ILE A 155 19.40 -5.62 0.48
C ILE A 155 20.22 -6.39 -0.56
N ARG A 156 21.38 -5.85 -0.90
CA ARG A 156 22.37 -6.58 -1.69
C ARG A 156 23.41 -7.12 -0.73
N ASP A 157 23.54 -8.43 -0.68
CA ASP A 157 24.69 -9.04 -0.03
C ASP A 157 25.94 -8.62 -0.80
N SER A 158 26.83 -7.90 -0.14
CA SER A 158 28.19 -7.71 -0.62
C SER A 158 28.91 -9.04 -0.41
N LEU A 159 28.86 -9.91 -1.43
CA LEU A 159 29.73 -11.07 -1.56
C LEU A 159 31.16 -10.61 -1.84
#